data_a5b831d6994b1e3bc15169331861696c
#
_entry.id   a5b831d6994b1e3bc15169331861696c
#
_cell.length_a   1.000
_cell.length_b   1.000
_cell.length_c   1.000
_cell.angle_alpha   90.00
_cell.angle_beta   90.00
_cell.angle_gamma   90.00
#
_symmetry.space_group_name_H-M   'P 1'
#
loop_
_entity.id
_entity.type
_entity.pdbx_description
1 polymer ?
#
loop_
_entity_poly.entity_id
_entity_poly.type
_entity_poly.pdbx_seq_one_letter_code
_entity_poly.pdbx_strand_id
1 'polypeptide(L)'
;NTPMLGAAQQALLDHSPSATTVSNEMAMACAVGYPFGVMCVILCVIILKAIFHKGTKEEKDLHDNPTFITEFVISNPAIFGKTIKGIMKGTSFHIVVSRVWKFTDKEHEEGPKGMVIIPNGDTVLEEGEHVLALCKEKEVGIAERLFGKIVDKDWNKKDIDWNSIDGQLVS
;
A
#
# COMPACT_ATOMS: atom_id res chain seq x y z
N ASN A 1 11.94 -8.94 27.86
CA ASN A 1 12.93 -8.75 28.93
C ASN A 1 12.50 -9.34 30.28
N THR A 2 11.21 -9.43 30.59
CA THR A 2 10.71 -10.01 31.86
C THR A 2 11.16 -11.44 32.11
N PRO A 3 11.14 -12.37 31.12
CA PRO A 3 11.63 -13.72 31.31
C PRO A 3 13.13 -13.77 31.65
N MET A 4 13.92 -12.88 31.07
CA MET A 4 15.37 -12.82 31.29
C MET A 4 15.71 -12.31 32.68
N LEU A 5 14.97 -11.33 33.19
CA LEU A 5 15.10 -10.84 34.55
C LEU A 5 14.77 -11.96 35.56
N GLY A 6 13.67 -12.69 35.36
CA GLY A 6 13.28 -13.80 36.19
C GLY A 6 14.34 -14.92 36.23
N ALA A 7 14.89 -15.29 35.07
CA ALA A 7 15.96 -16.26 34.98
C ALA A 7 17.22 -15.80 35.70
N ALA A 8 17.62 -14.54 35.61
CA ALA A 8 18.77 -13.97 36.30
C ALA A 8 18.57 -13.95 37.80
N GLN A 9 17.37 -13.58 38.28
CA GLN A 9 17.02 -13.62 39.70
C GLN A 9 17.07 -15.06 40.27
N GLN A 10 16.51 -16.01 39.51
CA GLN A 10 16.53 -17.41 39.91
C GLN A 10 17.97 -17.96 40.01
N ALA A 11 18.78 -17.69 39.01
CA ALA A 11 20.19 -18.10 39.02
C ALA A 11 20.98 -17.48 40.20
N LEU A 12 20.69 -16.24 40.56
CA LEU A 12 21.29 -15.56 41.72
C LEU A 12 20.90 -16.22 43.03
N LEU A 13 19.62 -16.57 43.21
CA LEU A 13 19.11 -17.23 44.42
C LEU A 13 19.60 -18.66 44.54
N ASP A 14 19.74 -19.39 43.44
CA ASP A 14 20.27 -20.74 43.41
C ASP A 14 21.75 -20.77 43.82
N HIS A 15 22.51 -19.72 43.48
CA HIS A 15 23.94 -19.62 43.84
C HIS A 15 24.17 -19.03 45.23
N SER A 16 23.29 -18.19 45.72
CA SER A 16 23.34 -17.53 47.03
C SER A 16 21.95 -17.32 47.61
N PRO A 17 21.42 -18.22 48.43
CA PRO A 17 20.08 -18.11 49.02
C PRO A 17 19.87 -16.85 49.89
N SER A 18 20.96 -16.24 50.38
CA SER A 18 20.92 -14.99 51.14
C SER A 18 20.88 -13.73 50.30
N ALA A 19 20.93 -13.86 48.97
CA ALA A 19 20.95 -12.71 48.03
C ALA A 19 19.56 -12.15 47.67
N THR A 20 18.57 -12.35 48.54
CA THR A 20 17.19 -11.82 48.33
C THR A 20 17.14 -10.30 48.18
N THR A 21 17.98 -9.59 48.96
CA THR A 21 18.08 -8.13 48.88
C THR A 21 18.58 -7.70 47.50
N VAL A 22 19.65 -8.34 47.02
CA VAL A 22 20.22 -8.04 45.68
C VAL A 22 19.25 -8.37 44.55
N SER A 23 18.50 -9.46 44.68
CA SER A 23 17.44 -9.83 43.74
C SER A 23 16.33 -8.76 43.65
N ASN A 24 15.92 -8.20 44.79
CA ASN A 24 14.93 -7.12 44.86
C ASN A 24 15.47 -5.79 44.29
N GLU A 25 16.73 -5.45 44.59
CA GLU A 25 17.38 -4.27 44.02
C GLU A 25 17.49 -4.36 42.49
N MET A 26 17.79 -5.55 41.98
CA MET A 26 17.82 -5.80 40.52
C MET A 26 16.46 -5.65 39.88
N ALA A 27 15.38 -6.10 40.56
CA ALA A 27 14.01 -5.87 40.07
C ALA A 27 13.62 -4.38 40.08
N MET A 28 13.98 -3.65 41.15
CA MET A 28 13.74 -2.21 41.24
C MET A 28 14.51 -1.43 40.18
N ALA A 29 15.79 -1.77 39.98
CA ALA A 29 16.60 -1.14 38.92
C ALA A 29 16.00 -1.34 37.54
N CYS A 30 15.51 -2.55 37.24
CA CYS A 30 14.81 -2.82 35.99
C CYS A 30 13.48 -2.06 35.86
N ALA A 31 12.72 -1.98 36.98
CA ALA A 31 11.43 -1.26 36.98
C ALA A 31 11.59 0.24 36.69
N VAL A 32 12.68 0.83 37.18
CA VAL A 32 12.99 2.24 36.90
C VAL A 32 13.61 2.41 35.51
N GLY A 33 14.53 1.54 35.12
CA GLY A 33 15.24 1.65 33.85
C GLY A 33 14.38 1.39 32.61
N TYR A 34 13.37 0.52 32.74
CA TYR A 34 12.52 0.13 31.60
C TYR A 34 11.74 1.30 30.97
N PRO A 35 11.04 2.17 31.75
CA PRO A 35 10.34 3.32 31.17
C PRO A 35 11.29 4.26 30.44
N PHE A 36 12.49 4.50 30.98
CA PHE A 36 13.51 5.34 30.32
C PHE A 36 13.98 4.73 29.01
N GLY A 37 14.18 3.41 28.96
CA GLY A 37 14.53 2.70 27.74
C GLY A 37 13.48 2.85 26.65
N VAL A 38 12.19 2.69 27.00
CA VAL A 38 11.09 2.87 26.06
C VAL A 38 11.00 4.32 25.57
N MET A 39 11.13 5.31 26.47
CA MET A 39 11.15 6.72 26.09
C MET A 39 12.30 7.04 25.13
N CYS A 40 13.48 6.47 25.38
CA CYS A 40 14.65 6.68 24.53
C CYS A 40 14.41 6.12 23.10
N VAL A 41 13.83 4.93 22.99
CA VAL A 41 13.50 4.33 21.69
C VAL A 41 12.48 5.19 20.94
N ILE A 42 11.42 5.65 21.61
CA ILE A 42 10.42 6.56 20.99
C ILE A 42 11.07 7.84 20.50
N LEU A 43 11.92 8.46 21.32
CA LEU A 43 12.69 9.65 20.95
C LEU A 43 13.59 9.41 19.74
N CYS A 44 14.32 8.28 19.72
CA CYS A 44 15.14 7.89 18.56
C CYS A 44 14.31 7.77 17.28
N VAL A 45 13.14 7.13 17.36
CA VAL A 45 12.25 6.98 16.19
C VAL A 45 11.76 8.35 15.70
N ILE A 46 11.37 9.25 16.62
CA ILE A 46 10.94 10.62 16.28
C ILE A 46 12.08 11.39 15.60
N ILE A 47 13.30 11.32 16.15
CA ILE A 47 14.48 12.00 15.60
C ILE A 47 14.82 11.42 14.22
N LEU A 48 14.85 10.10 14.07
CA LEU A 48 15.07 9.43 12.79
C LEU A 48 14.01 9.86 11.77
N LYS A 49 12.73 9.84 12.17
CA LYS A 49 11.65 10.33 11.32
C LYS A 49 11.87 11.79 10.91
N ALA A 50 12.27 12.67 11.81
CA ALA A 50 12.53 14.08 11.52
C ALA A 50 13.73 14.27 10.56
N ILE A 51 14.76 13.44 10.67
CA ILE A 51 15.96 13.51 9.80
C ILE A 51 15.66 12.95 8.42
N PHE A 52 15.04 11.76 8.34
CA PHE A 52 14.78 11.08 7.07
C PHE A 52 13.53 11.59 6.36
N HIS A 53 12.58 12.17 7.08
CA HIS A 53 11.32 12.70 6.52
C HIS A 53 11.46 14.07 5.83
N LYS A 54 12.62 14.71 5.89
CA LYS A 54 12.89 15.94 5.13
C LYS A 54 12.85 15.75 3.60
N GLY A 55 12.77 14.50 3.11
CA GLY A 55 12.75 14.16 1.69
C GLY A 55 11.39 13.83 1.09
N THR A 56 10.38 13.54 1.90
CA THR A 56 9.10 13.06 1.38
C THR A 56 7.97 14.01 1.74
N LYS A 57 7.79 15.04 0.90
CA LYS A 57 6.61 15.93 0.97
C LYS A 57 5.30 15.18 0.62
N GLU A 58 5.40 13.92 0.19
CA GLU A 58 4.27 13.13 -0.33
C GLU A 58 3.31 12.60 0.75
N GLU A 59 3.77 12.40 2.00
CA GLU A 59 2.91 11.79 3.03
C GLU A 59 1.89 12.77 3.66
N LYS A 60 2.17 14.08 3.62
CA LYS A 60 1.21 15.10 4.09
C LYS A 60 0.03 15.28 3.14
N ASP A 61 0.26 15.03 1.85
CA ASP A 61 -0.78 15.17 0.82
C ASP A 61 -1.79 14.01 0.81
N LEU A 62 -1.44 12.86 1.39
CA LEU A 62 -2.34 11.70 1.46
C LEU A 62 -3.46 11.87 2.50
N HIS A 63 -3.23 12.66 3.55
CA HIS A 63 -4.25 12.91 4.59
C HIS A 63 -5.21 14.04 4.25
N ASP A 64 -4.80 14.98 3.40
CA ASP A 64 -5.60 16.18 3.07
C ASP A 64 -6.38 16.08 1.74
N ASN A 65 -6.11 15.05 0.91
CA ASN A 65 -6.83 14.83 -0.35
C ASN A 65 -7.42 13.42 -0.38
N PRO A 66 -8.74 13.27 -0.39
CA PRO A 66 -9.37 11.98 -0.52
C PRO A 66 -8.91 11.30 -1.81
N THR A 67 -8.48 10.04 -1.69
CA THR A 67 -8.12 9.21 -2.83
C THR A 67 -9.40 8.59 -3.36
N PHE A 68 -9.68 8.81 -4.63
CA PHE A 68 -10.84 8.24 -5.31
C PHE A 68 -10.41 7.03 -6.12
N ILE A 69 -11.22 6.00 -6.02
CA ILE A 69 -11.16 4.84 -6.91
C ILE A 69 -12.16 5.10 -8.02
N THR A 70 -11.68 5.12 -9.24
CA THR A 70 -12.51 5.44 -10.41
C THR A 70 -12.23 4.47 -11.53
N GLU A 71 -13.28 4.05 -12.22
CA GLU A 71 -13.20 3.20 -13.40
C GLU A 71 -13.20 4.06 -14.66
N PHE A 72 -12.25 3.79 -15.55
CA PHE A 72 -12.12 4.44 -16.84
C PHE A 72 -12.22 3.40 -17.96
N VAL A 73 -12.89 3.75 -19.06
CA VAL A 73 -12.80 3.01 -20.33
C VAL A 73 -11.72 3.63 -21.18
N ILE A 74 -10.80 2.80 -21.63
CA ILE A 74 -9.73 3.24 -22.54
C ILE A 74 -10.33 3.65 -23.88
N SER A 75 -10.38 4.95 -24.12
CA SER A 75 -10.90 5.53 -25.37
C SER A 75 -9.97 6.57 -25.99
N ASN A 76 -8.82 6.83 -25.36
CA ASN A 76 -7.85 7.76 -25.89
C ASN A 76 -6.87 7.05 -26.86
N PRO A 77 -6.91 7.37 -28.18
CA PRO A 77 -6.02 6.72 -29.15
C PRO A 77 -4.53 6.92 -28.89
N ALA A 78 -4.18 7.97 -28.14
CA ALA A 78 -2.79 8.28 -27.83
C ALA A 78 -2.11 7.24 -26.92
N ILE A 79 -2.88 6.40 -26.23
CA ILE A 79 -2.38 5.39 -25.30
C ILE A 79 -2.58 3.95 -25.79
N PHE A 80 -3.28 3.73 -26.90
CA PHE A 80 -3.47 2.39 -27.45
C PHE A 80 -2.15 1.72 -27.79
N GLY A 81 -2.00 0.47 -27.39
CA GLY A 81 -0.79 -0.31 -27.59
C GLY A 81 0.41 0.14 -26.78
N LYS A 82 0.25 1.08 -25.86
CA LYS A 82 1.34 1.53 -24.98
C LYS A 82 1.32 0.82 -23.65
N THR A 83 2.51 0.61 -23.08
CA THR A 83 2.65 0.07 -21.74
C THR A 83 2.31 1.11 -20.67
N ILE A 84 1.78 0.66 -19.54
CA ILE A 84 1.48 1.55 -18.39
C ILE A 84 2.70 2.36 -17.98
N LYS A 85 3.88 1.73 -17.92
CA LYS A 85 5.15 2.41 -17.62
C LYS A 85 5.48 3.51 -18.65
N GLY A 86 5.20 3.25 -19.93
CA GLY A 86 5.41 4.23 -21.00
C GLY A 86 4.47 5.43 -20.89
N ILE A 87 3.23 5.20 -20.51
CA ILE A 87 2.21 6.23 -20.30
C ILE A 87 2.58 7.07 -19.07
N MET A 88 2.92 6.42 -17.94
CA MET A 88 3.23 7.10 -16.69
C MET A 88 4.55 7.87 -16.71
N LYS A 89 5.53 7.45 -17.52
CA LYS A 89 6.85 8.10 -17.59
C LYS A 89 6.81 9.54 -18.09
N GLY A 90 5.76 9.91 -18.82
CA GLY A 90 5.54 11.28 -19.33
C GLY A 90 4.61 12.14 -18.49
N THR A 91 4.07 11.60 -17.38
CA THR A 91 3.08 12.28 -16.56
C THR A 91 3.65 12.64 -15.19
N SER A 92 3.37 13.86 -14.74
CA SER A 92 3.74 14.34 -13.39
C SER A 92 2.68 13.99 -12.34
N PHE A 93 1.74 13.08 -12.66
CA PHE A 93 0.59 12.75 -11.81
C PHE A 93 0.80 11.44 -11.07
N HIS A 94 0.23 11.35 -9.87
CA HIS A 94 0.29 10.15 -9.04
C HIS A 94 -0.99 9.32 -9.23
N ILE A 95 -1.14 8.72 -10.42
CA ILE A 95 -2.22 7.79 -10.71
C ILE A 95 -1.69 6.37 -10.54
N VAL A 96 -2.35 5.57 -9.73
CA VAL A 96 -2.03 4.16 -9.54
C VAL A 96 -3.09 3.31 -10.23
N VAL A 97 -2.70 2.58 -11.25
CA VAL A 97 -3.58 1.60 -11.90
C VAL A 97 -3.60 0.34 -11.03
N SER A 98 -4.74 0.07 -10.42
CA SER A 98 -4.92 -1.06 -9.52
C SER A 98 -5.27 -2.34 -10.25
N ARG A 99 -6.15 -2.27 -11.23
CA ARG A 99 -6.65 -3.42 -12.00
C ARG A 99 -6.97 -3.01 -13.42
N VAL A 100 -6.86 -3.97 -14.33
CA VAL A 100 -7.26 -3.83 -15.73
C VAL A 100 -8.15 -5.00 -16.10
N TRP A 101 -9.29 -4.70 -16.68
CA TRP A 101 -10.14 -5.70 -17.29
C TRP A 101 -9.81 -5.78 -18.79
N LYS A 102 -9.37 -6.97 -19.21
CA LYS A 102 -8.97 -7.26 -20.59
C LYS A 102 -9.99 -8.15 -21.29
N PHE A 103 -10.21 -7.89 -22.55
CA PHE A 103 -11.00 -8.79 -23.40
C PHE A 103 -10.26 -10.10 -23.63
N THR A 104 -10.95 -11.22 -23.41
CA THR A 104 -10.40 -12.55 -23.68
C THR A 104 -10.77 -13.03 -25.09
N ASP A 105 -11.95 -12.64 -25.59
CA ASP A 105 -12.42 -12.93 -26.94
C ASP A 105 -13.32 -11.80 -27.44
N LYS A 106 -13.06 -11.35 -28.68
CA LYS A 106 -13.86 -10.29 -29.34
C LYS A 106 -15.12 -10.82 -30.03
N GLU A 107 -15.31 -12.14 -30.08
CA GLU A 107 -16.38 -12.78 -30.86
C GLU A 107 -17.17 -13.80 -30.02
N HIS A 108 -18.00 -13.32 -29.10
CA HIS A 108 -19.03 -14.17 -28.49
C HIS A 108 -20.39 -13.47 -28.50
N GLU A 109 -21.43 -14.23 -28.89
CA GLU A 109 -22.83 -13.78 -28.96
C GLU A 109 -23.44 -13.40 -27.58
N GLU A 110 -22.76 -13.69 -26.47
CA GLU A 110 -23.21 -13.44 -25.09
C GLU A 110 -22.60 -12.18 -24.44
N GLY A 111 -21.91 -11.34 -25.20
CA GLY A 111 -21.24 -10.14 -24.68
C GLY A 111 -19.74 -10.34 -24.48
N PRO A 112 -18.99 -9.25 -24.21
CA PRO A 112 -17.55 -9.30 -24.12
C PRO A 112 -17.11 -10.09 -22.88
N LYS A 113 -16.55 -11.27 -23.08
CA LYS A 113 -15.85 -12.01 -22.01
C LYS A 113 -14.50 -11.37 -21.79
N GLY A 114 -14.22 -11.02 -20.56
CA GLY A 114 -12.94 -10.46 -20.17
C GLY A 114 -12.50 -10.99 -18.81
N MET A 115 -11.23 -10.82 -18.50
CA MET A 115 -10.66 -11.17 -17.21
C MET A 115 -10.03 -9.95 -16.55
N VAL A 116 -10.13 -9.89 -15.23
CA VAL A 116 -9.47 -8.86 -14.41
C VAL A 116 -8.05 -9.31 -14.09
N ILE A 117 -7.09 -8.47 -14.45
CA ILE A 117 -5.67 -8.71 -14.15
C ILE A 117 -5.13 -7.63 -13.22
N ILE A 118 -4.10 -7.98 -12.44
CA ILE A 118 -3.28 -7.02 -11.72
C ILE A 118 -2.20 -6.55 -12.71
N PRO A 119 -2.25 -5.27 -13.14
CA PRO A 119 -1.30 -4.80 -14.12
C PRO A 119 0.10 -4.61 -13.53
N ASN A 120 1.09 -4.77 -14.38
CA ASN A 120 2.47 -4.36 -14.11
C ASN A 120 2.86 -3.20 -15.04
N GLY A 121 4.08 -2.69 -14.89
CA GLY A 121 4.55 -1.59 -15.73
C GLY A 121 4.60 -1.90 -17.24
N ASP A 122 4.70 -3.16 -17.62
CA ASP A 122 4.81 -3.61 -19.00
C ASP A 122 3.45 -4.04 -19.60
N THR A 123 2.37 -3.96 -18.79
CA THR A 123 1.01 -4.23 -19.26
C THR A 123 0.62 -3.21 -20.33
N VAL A 124 0.22 -3.71 -21.49
CA VAL A 124 -0.25 -2.90 -22.62
C VAL A 124 -1.74 -2.65 -22.50
N LEU A 125 -2.17 -1.42 -22.76
CA LEU A 125 -3.59 -1.02 -22.75
C LEU A 125 -4.12 -0.97 -24.18
N GLU A 126 -5.32 -1.52 -24.37
CA GLU A 126 -6.02 -1.53 -25.66
C GLU A 126 -7.34 -0.77 -25.60
N GLU A 127 -7.89 -0.43 -26.76
CA GLU A 127 -9.17 0.25 -26.87
C GLU A 127 -10.31 -0.56 -26.25
N GLY A 128 -11.15 0.10 -25.47
CA GLY A 128 -12.32 -0.50 -24.83
C GLY A 128 -12.04 -1.28 -23.56
N GLU A 129 -10.78 -1.50 -23.18
CA GLU A 129 -10.45 -2.08 -21.90
C GLU A 129 -10.86 -1.16 -20.74
N HIS A 130 -11.18 -1.76 -19.58
CA HIS A 130 -11.54 -1.01 -18.40
C HIS A 130 -10.37 -0.98 -17.42
N VAL A 131 -10.12 0.18 -16.86
CA VAL A 131 -9.03 0.41 -15.91
C VAL A 131 -9.58 0.94 -14.60
N LEU A 132 -9.28 0.24 -13.50
CA LEU A 132 -9.56 0.72 -12.17
C LEU A 132 -8.33 1.45 -11.65
N ALA A 133 -8.44 2.76 -11.50
CA ALA A 133 -7.32 3.59 -11.06
C ALA A 133 -7.64 4.36 -9.78
N LEU A 134 -6.61 4.53 -8.96
CA LEU A 134 -6.62 5.40 -7.79
C LEU A 134 -5.99 6.72 -8.17
N CYS A 135 -6.71 7.81 -7.96
CA CYS A 135 -6.22 9.16 -8.21
C CYS A 135 -6.75 10.13 -7.15
N LYS A 136 -6.10 11.28 -7.01
CA LYS A 136 -6.59 12.36 -6.18
C LYS A 136 -7.76 13.05 -6.89
N GLU A 137 -8.71 13.58 -6.12
CA GLU A 137 -9.89 14.27 -6.68
C GLU A 137 -9.54 15.32 -7.74
N LYS A 138 -8.48 16.08 -7.49
CA LYS A 138 -7.97 17.11 -8.41
C LYS A 138 -7.39 16.52 -9.71
N GLU A 139 -7.00 15.27 -9.71
CA GLU A 139 -6.36 14.58 -10.82
C GLU A 139 -7.34 13.74 -11.66
N VAL A 140 -8.57 13.55 -11.16
CA VAL A 140 -9.62 12.78 -11.87
C VAL A 140 -9.86 13.31 -13.28
N GLY A 141 -9.98 14.63 -13.46
CA GLY A 141 -10.17 15.23 -14.78
C GLY A 141 -8.98 15.06 -15.73
N ILE A 142 -7.79 14.91 -15.19
CA ILE A 142 -6.58 14.64 -15.98
C ILE A 142 -6.53 13.15 -16.33
N ALA A 143 -6.86 12.28 -15.39
CA ALA A 143 -6.98 10.84 -15.60
C ALA A 143 -8.03 10.54 -16.69
N GLU A 144 -9.18 11.25 -16.68
CA GLU A 144 -10.21 11.13 -17.70
C GLU A 144 -9.71 11.51 -19.10
N ARG A 145 -8.92 12.57 -19.21
CA ARG A 145 -8.31 12.96 -20.50
C ARG A 145 -7.24 11.97 -20.94
N LEU A 146 -6.54 11.33 -20.02
CA LEU A 146 -5.47 10.39 -20.30
C LEU A 146 -6.03 9.03 -20.73
N PHE A 147 -6.91 8.45 -19.95
CA PHE A 147 -7.46 7.10 -20.18
C PHE A 147 -8.71 7.14 -21.07
N GLY A 148 -9.62 8.03 -20.81
CA GLY A 148 -10.92 8.13 -21.48
C GLY A 148 -12.04 8.35 -20.49
N LYS A 149 -13.28 8.04 -20.90
CA LYS A 149 -14.49 8.34 -20.13
C LYS A 149 -14.54 7.56 -18.81
N ILE A 150 -15.00 8.25 -17.77
CA ILE A 150 -15.39 7.63 -16.50
C ILE A 150 -16.69 6.87 -16.74
N VAL A 151 -16.70 5.58 -16.36
CA VAL A 151 -17.87 4.71 -16.59
C VAL A 151 -18.91 4.92 -15.50
N ASP A 152 -18.52 5.08 -14.25
CA ASP A 152 -19.39 5.40 -13.12
C ASP A 152 -18.60 5.77 -11.88
N LYS A 153 -19.21 6.58 -11.02
CA LYS A 153 -18.68 6.85 -9.68
C LYS A 153 -18.91 5.70 -8.71
N ASP A 154 -19.90 4.85 -8.99
CA ASP A 154 -20.26 3.67 -8.21
C ASP A 154 -19.74 2.38 -8.86
N TRP A 155 -18.43 2.16 -8.79
CA TRP A 155 -17.76 0.95 -9.29
C TRP A 155 -18.32 -0.37 -8.71
N ASN A 156 -19.17 -0.29 -7.68
CA ASN A 156 -19.74 -1.45 -6.97
C ASN A 156 -20.98 -2.06 -7.65
N LYS A 157 -21.45 -1.53 -8.80
CA LYS A 157 -22.77 -1.89 -9.35
C LYS A 157 -22.73 -2.70 -10.63
N LYS A 158 -21.61 -3.37 -10.99
CA LYS A 158 -21.50 -3.78 -12.36
C LYS A 158 -21.04 -5.16 -12.70
N ASP A 159 -21.27 -5.44 -13.96
CA ASP A 159 -21.00 -6.62 -14.76
C ASP A 159 -19.52 -7.12 -14.70
N ILE A 160 -18.61 -6.30 -14.23
CA ILE A 160 -17.22 -6.66 -13.99
C ILE A 160 -17.02 -6.92 -12.49
N ASP A 161 -16.83 -8.17 -12.13
CA ASP A 161 -16.41 -8.52 -10.77
C ASP A 161 -14.92 -8.22 -10.59
N TRP A 162 -14.61 -7.02 -10.12
CA TRP A 162 -13.24 -6.58 -9.83
C TRP A 162 -12.55 -7.39 -8.72
N ASN A 163 -13.25 -8.24 -8.01
CA ASN A 163 -12.71 -9.11 -6.98
C ASN A 163 -12.37 -10.51 -7.50
N SER A 164 -12.95 -10.93 -8.62
CA SER A 164 -12.59 -12.16 -9.31
C SER A 164 -11.22 -11.96 -9.98
N ILE A 165 -10.18 -12.10 -9.19
CA ILE A 165 -8.83 -12.20 -9.72
C ILE A 165 -8.67 -13.65 -10.13
N ASP A 166 -8.76 -13.90 -11.43
CA ASP A 166 -8.42 -15.21 -11.97
C ASP A 166 -6.91 -15.40 -11.75
N GLY A 167 -6.61 -16.29 -10.79
CA GLY A 167 -5.29 -16.38 -10.20
C GLY A 167 -4.28 -17.02 -11.15
N GLN A 168 -3.65 -16.23 -11.97
CA GLN A 168 -2.30 -16.51 -12.41
C GLN A 168 -1.34 -15.55 -11.68
N LEU A 169 -0.95 -15.95 -10.48
CA LEU A 169 0.32 -15.56 -9.94
C LEU A 169 1.39 -16.04 -10.93
N VAL A 170 1.84 -15.13 -11.78
CA VAL A 170 3.00 -15.39 -12.61
C VAL A 170 4.20 -15.39 -11.68
N SER A 171 4.72 -16.59 -11.45
CA SER A 171 6.01 -16.86 -10.80
C SER A 171 7.17 -16.28 -11.62
#